data_b1fbc7080d32ad78b3aef91c07e9c522
#
_entry.id   b1fbc7080d32ad78b3aef91c07e9c522
#
_cell.length_a   1.000
_cell.length_b   1.000
_cell.length_c   1.000
_cell.angle_alpha   90.00
_cell.angle_beta   90.00
_cell.angle_gamma   90.00
#
_symmetry.space_group_name_H-M   'P 1'
#
loop_
_entity.id
_entity.type
_entity.pdbx_description
1 polymer ?
#
loop_
_entity_poly.entity_id
_entity_poly.type
_entity_poly.pdbx_seq_one_letter_code
_entity_poly.pdbx_strand_id
1 'polypeptide(L)'
;VDRSPLYLAAVASSAVPGLDPVTVEALPSLPYDRFDVAFVRDTEHRRWVVRAPRTATAGAELESAIAITALLARRVGFSVPGPKGFFDLGDSGRASVYPFLPGDPIDLGEVPDRRGLAGDIGRVMATVHNLDVALADEAGLPSYDADACRTRRLADLDRAATTGRVPTSLLTRWEQALEDVTLWRFAPALVHGALSGDALLVTFDDDDAASGRVRGVVGWEHAQVSDPAEDFAAVVDQASPEVVDRIMEAYAHARLERPDPHLLVRARLLSELDLLHQLTEALARGDDAAVEGLSARLRRLDEVVHALEESSDDYQRLSLTPRSVRSRPAPPPAVDEDEDDDELPGITAPGHQGVEADGPMAAGSDGETVALDEVADDGDANREDEVDDVGGDPRSEATDDATPAHRVGARAETVEIRLDPQH
;
A
#
# COMPACT_ATOMS: atom_id res chain seq x y z
N VAL A 1 -8.34 28.02 -13.70
CA VAL A 1 -8.38 29.21 -12.81
C VAL A 1 -7.51 28.87 -11.61
N ASP A 2 -6.49 29.67 -11.39
CA ASP A 2 -5.62 29.53 -10.22
C ASP A 2 -6.39 29.94 -8.96
N ARG A 3 -6.60 29.00 -8.03
CA ARG A 3 -7.40 29.26 -6.83
C ARG A 3 -6.47 29.61 -5.69
N SER A 4 -6.51 30.89 -5.28
CA SER A 4 -5.67 31.38 -4.18
C SER A 4 -5.98 30.66 -2.85
N PRO A 5 -5.04 30.65 -1.88
CA PRO A 5 -5.28 30.10 -0.55
C PRO A 5 -6.55 30.66 0.11
N LEU A 6 -6.77 31.96 0.00
CA LEU A 6 -7.97 32.62 0.55
C LEU A 6 -9.28 32.14 -0.11
N TYR A 7 -9.23 31.83 -1.41
CA TYR A 7 -10.39 31.25 -2.09
C TYR A 7 -10.72 29.86 -1.52
N LEU A 8 -9.70 29.01 -1.29
CA LEU A 8 -9.88 27.68 -0.71
C LEU A 8 -10.36 27.75 0.75
N ALA A 9 -9.93 28.75 1.52
CA ALA A 9 -10.47 29.03 2.85
C ALA A 9 -11.96 29.40 2.81
N ALA A 10 -12.37 30.26 1.85
CA ALA A 10 -13.77 30.61 1.65
C ALA A 10 -14.62 29.41 1.23
N VAL A 11 -14.07 28.52 0.39
CA VAL A 11 -14.71 27.23 0.04
C VAL A 11 -14.93 26.40 1.29
N ALA A 12 -13.93 26.28 2.20
CA ALA A 12 -14.07 25.52 3.44
C ALA A 12 -15.19 26.06 4.33
N SER A 13 -15.21 27.39 4.56
CA SER A 13 -16.21 28.07 5.37
C SER A 13 -17.63 27.92 4.78
N SER A 14 -17.75 27.97 3.45
CA SER A 14 -19.03 27.81 2.76
C SER A 14 -19.54 26.37 2.78
N ALA A 15 -18.62 25.39 2.73
CA ALA A 15 -18.95 23.97 2.67
C ALA A 15 -19.33 23.39 4.03
N VAL A 16 -18.71 23.87 5.12
CA VAL A 16 -18.88 23.30 6.47
C VAL A 16 -19.42 24.38 7.41
N PRO A 17 -20.68 24.25 7.88
CA PRO A 17 -21.25 25.20 8.85
C PRO A 17 -20.42 25.26 10.14
N GLY A 18 -20.08 26.47 10.57
CA GLY A 18 -19.26 26.71 11.78
C GLY A 18 -17.77 26.46 11.60
N LEU A 19 -17.28 26.37 10.39
CA LEU A 19 -15.86 26.41 10.06
C LEU A 19 -15.48 27.86 9.76
N ASP A 20 -14.81 28.52 10.72
CA ASP A 20 -14.31 29.90 10.60
C ASP A 20 -12.80 29.87 10.44
N PRO A 21 -12.25 30.03 9.21
CA PRO A 21 -10.84 29.88 8.93
C PRO A 21 -9.97 30.97 9.61
N VAL A 22 -8.89 30.56 10.28
CA VAL A 22 -7.88 31.46 10.87
C VAL A 22 -6.60 31.42 10.04
N THR A 23 -6.18 30.23 9.62
CA THR A 23 -5.02 30.07 8.74
C THR A 23 -5.37 29.13 7.61
N VAL A 24 -4.79 29.38 6.46
CA VAL A 24 -4.85 28.49 5.30
C VAL A 24 -3.46 28.32 4.72
N GLU A 25 -3.10 27.08 4.48
CA GLU A 25 -1.86 26.67 3.83
C GLU A 25 -2.24 25.90 2.57
N ALA A 26 -2.01 26.48 1.40
CA ALA A 26 -2.27 25.81 0.13
C ALA A 26 -1.00 25.14 -0.37
N LEU A 27 -1.13 23.92 -0.84
CA LEU A 27 -0.04 23.24 -1.53
C LEU A 27 0.24 23.94 -2.86
N PRO A 28 1.53 24.11 -3.23
CA PRO A 28 1.89 24.62 -4.54
C PRO A 28 1.27 23.75 -5.63
N SER A 29 0.56 24.40 -6.55
CA SER A 29 -0.17 23.71 -7.60
C SER A 29 0.56 23.90 -8.94
N LEU A 30 0.88 22.79 -9.59
CA LEU A 30 1.41 22.79 -10.94
C LEU A 30 0.27 22.86 -11.97
N PRO A 31 0.53 23.35 -13.20
CA PRO A 31 -0.51 23.50 -14.21
C PRO A 31 -1.30 22.23 -14.51
N TYR A 32 -0.69 21.06 -14.30
CA TYR A 32 -1.24 19.74 -14.59
C TYR A 32 -1.75 18.98 -13.37
N ASP A 33 -1.70 19.60 -12.18
CA ASP A 33 -2.27 19.00 -10.99
C ASP A 33 -3.79 18.84 -11.14
N ARG A 34 -4.29 17.72 -10.68
CA ARG A 34 -5.71 17.37 -10.81
C ARG A 34 -6.58 18.10 -9.78
N PHE A 35 -5.98 18.45 -8.63
CA PHE A 35 -6.64 19.07 -7.48
C PHE A 35 -5.82 20.24 -6.96
N ASP A 36 -6.52 21.28 -6.54
CA ASP A 36 -5.97 22.25 -5.59
C ASP A 36 -6.25 21.72 -4.18
N VAL A 37 -5.22 21.69 -3.33
CA VAL A 37 -5.31 21.17 -1.96
C VAL A 37 -4.89 22.25 -0.98
N ALA A 38 -5.68 22.44 0.09
CA ALA A 38 -5.32 23.34 1.16
C ALA A 38 -5.63 22.72 2.52
N PHE A 39 -4.79 23.05 3.49
CA PHE A 39 -5.00 22.78 4.90
C PHE A 39 -5.53 24.06 5.57
N VAL A 40 -6.64 23.95 6.26
CA VAL A 40 -7.30 25.05 6.93
C VAL A 40 -7.34 24.78 8.42
N ARG A 41 -6.96 25.76 9.24
CA ARG A 41 -7.20 25.74 10.69
C ARG A 41 -8.26 26.76 11.03
N ASP A 42 -9.26 26.35 11.80
CA ASP A 42 -10.37 27.19 12.21
C ASP A 42 -10.17 27.81 13.62
N THR A 43 -11.11 28.66 14.04
CA THR A 43 -11.12 29.31 15.35
C THR A 43 -11.20 28.36 16.53
N GLU A 44 -11.67 27.13 16.32
CA GLU A 44 -11.70 26.05 17.30
C GLU A 44 -10.44 25.18 17.27
N HIS A 45 -9.39 25.63 16.56
CA HIS A 45 -8.12 24.91 16.36
C HIS A 45 -8.25 23.55 15.65
N ARG A 46 -9.42 23.27 15.03
CA ARG A 46 -9.60 22.07 14.21
C ARG A 46 -8.87 22.25 12.89
N ARG A 47 -8.27 21.17 12.41
CA ARG A 47 -7.60 21.13 11.11
C ARG A 47 -8.50 20.47 10.07
N TRP A 48 -8.56 21.05 8.90
CA TRP A 48 -9.38 20.60 7.77
C TRP A 48 -8.55 20.50 6.51
N VAL A 49 -8.98 19.63 5.61
CA VAL A 49 -8.43 19.50 4.26
C VAL A 49 -9.49 19.88 3.27
N VAL A 50 -9.13 20.75 2.33
CA VAL A 50 -9.93 21.14 1.17
C VAL A 50 -9.31 20.47 -0.05
N ARG A 51 -10.09 19.71 -0.81
CA ARG A 51 -9.70 19.18 -2.12
C ARG A 51 -10.66 19.71 -3.17
N ALA A 52 -10.15 20.49 -4.11
CA ALA A 52 -10.92 21.15 -5.15
C ALA A 52 -10.47 20.64 -6.53
N PRO A 53 -11.30 19.88 -7.26
CA PRO A 53 -10.95 19.37 -8.58
C PRO A 53 -10.79 20.51 -9.58
N ARG A 54 -9.80 20.39 -10.46
CA ARG A 54 -9.50 21.42 -11.48
C ARG A 54 -10.20 21.18 -12.82
N THR A 55 -10.64 19.94 -13.05
CA THR A 55 -11.30 19.51 -14.27
C THR A 55 -12.53 18.65 -13.94
N ALA A 56 -13.44 18.49 -14.88
CA ALA A 56 -14.59 17.60 -14.76
C ALA A 56 -14.17 16.14 -14.51
N THR A 57 -13.08 15.69 -15.14
CA THR A 57 -12.55 14.35 -14.93
C THR A 57 -12.07 14.16 -13.49
N ALA A 58 -11.27 15.11 -12.96
CA ALA A 58 -10.85 15.06 -11.55
C ALA A 58 -12.05 15.14 -10.59
N GLY A 59 -13.10 15.88 -10.97
CA GLY A 59 -14.36 15.92 -10.21
C GLY A 59 -15.04 14.56 -10.13
N ALA A 60 -15.16 13.87 -11.25
CA ALA A 60 -15.75 12.52 -11.29
C ALA A 60 -14.95 11.50 -10.47
N GLU A 61 -13.63 11.57 -10.54
CA GLU A 61 -12.74 10.71 -9.74
C GLU A 61 -12.84 10.99 -8.23
N LEU A 62 -12.96 12.27 -7.84
CA LEU A 62 -13.20 12.63 -6.45
C LEU A 62 -14.54 12.10 -5.94
N GLU A 63 -15.60 12.14 -6.76
CA GLU A 63 -16.90 11.57 -6.40
C GLU A 63 -16.81 10.05 -6.19
N SER A 64 -16.09 9.34 -7.06
CA SER A 64 -15.83 7.90 -6.91
C SER A 64 -15.03 7.59 -5.62
N ALA A 65 -14.01 8.39 -5.34
CA ALA A 65 -13.23 8.28 -4.10
C ALA A 65 -14.09 8.49 -2.85
N ILE A 66 -14.99 9.47 -2.89
CA ILE A 66 -15.93 9.76 -1.78
C ILE A 66 -16.90 8.59 -1.59
N ALA A 67 -17.44 8.03 -2.67
CA ALA A 67 -18.36 6.91 -2.61
C ALA A 67 -17.71 5.69 -1.94
N ILE A 68 -16.51 5.30 -2.38
CA ILE A 68 -15.82 4.14 -1.79
C ILE A 68 -15.38 4.42 -0.36
N THR A 69 -14.81 5.58 -0.03
CA THR A 69 -14.37 5.88 1.33
C THR A 69 -15.51 5.92 2.35
N ALA A 70 -16.72 6.30 1.94
CA ALA A 70 -17.91 6.22 2.77
C ALA A 70 -18.27 4.77 3.16
N LEU A 71 -18.02 3.80 2.25
CA LEU A 71 -18.22 2.38 2.49
C LEU A 71 -17.08 1.79 3.33
N LEU A 72 -15.84 2.21 3.07
CA LEU A 72 -14.64 1.75 3.78
C LEU A 72 -14.62 2.19 5.24
N ALA A 73 -15.07 3.40 5.56
CA ALA A 73 -15.00 3.99 6.90
C ALA A 73 -15.57 3.12 8.04
N ARG A 74 -16.46 2.17 7.70
CA ARG A 74 -17.09 1.25 8.67
C ARG A 74 -16.51 -0.17 8.62
N ARG A 75 -15.57 -0.44 7.72
CA ARG A 75 -15.10 -1.79 7.41
C ARG A 75 -13.60 -1.98 7.61
N VAL A 76 -12.85 -0.88 7.65
CA VAL A 76 -11.39 -0.91 7.83
C VAL A 76 -11.00 -0.34 9.19
N GLY A 77 -9.84 -0.77 9.72
CA GLY A 77 -9.34 -0.33 11.02
C GLY A 77 -8.48 0.94 10.99
N PHE A 78 -8.30 1.54 9.82
CA PHE A 78 -7.58 2.79 9.62
C PHE A 78 -8.52 3.91 9.13
N SER A 79 -8.10 5.16 9.26
CA SER A 79 -8.91 6.30 8.84
C SER A 79 -8.88 6.48 7.32
N VAL A 80 -10.00 6.88 6.75
CA VAL A 80 -10.14 7.30 5.34
C VAL A 80 -10.78 8.69 5.28
N PRO A 81 -10.57 9.46 4.19
CA PRO A 81 -11.20 10.76 4.04
C PRO A 81 -12.73 10.67 4.14
N GLY A 82 -13.32 11.44 5.04
CA GLY A 82 -14.79 11.49 5.24
C GLY A 82 -15.30 12.91 5.17
N PRO A 83 -15.74 13.41 3.98
CA PRO A 83 -16.20 14.77 3.81
C PRO A 83 -17.31 15.15 4.77
N LYS A 84 -17.24 16.37 5.31
CA LYS A 84 -18.26 17.00 6.16
C LYS A 84 -19.02 18.07 5.43
N GLY A 85 -18.52 18.53 4.28
CA GLY A 85 -19.18 19.49 3.44
C GLY A 85 -18.64 19.49 2.01
N PHE A 86 -19.42 20.06 1.12
CA PHE A 86 -19.13 20.18 -0.30
C PHE A 86 -19.41 21.60 -0.77
N PHE A 87 -18.63 22.04 -1.76
CA PHE A 87 -18.84 23.32 -2.43
C PHE A 87 -18.85 23.11 -3.94
N ASP A 88 -19.89 23.61 -4.61
CA ASP A 88 -20.03 23.47 -6.06
C ASP A 88 -19.04 24.40 -6.78
N LEU A 89 -18.24 23.83 -7.68
CA LEU A 89 -17.26 24.51 -8.51
C LEU A 89 -17.69 24.59 -9.99
N GLY A 90 -18.97 24.37 -10.27
CA GLY A 90 -19.52 24.34 -11.62
C GLY A 90 -18.99 23.18 -12.44
N ASP A 91 -18.48 23.46 -13.65
CA ASP A 91 -18.02 22.43 -14.59
C ASP A 91 -16.90 21.52 -14.04
N SER A 92 -16.17 21.96 -13.01
CA SER A 92 -15.13 21.13 -12.39
C SER A 92 -15.68 20.12 -11.36
N GLY A 93 -16.98 20.13 -11.07
CA GLY A 93 -17.58 19.28 -10.05
C GLY A 93 -17.61 19.97 -8.67
N ARG A 94 -17.49 19.19 -7.58
CA ARG A 94 -17.57 19.71 -6.22
C ARG A 94 -16.23 19.61 -5.49
N ALA A 95 -15.87 20.66 -4.74
CA ALA A 95 -14.82 20.54 -3.74
C ALA A 95 -15.34 19.76 -2.52
N SER A 96 -14.48 18.97 -1.91
CA SER A 96 -14.75 18.27 -0.66
C SER A 96 -13.94 18.87 0.49
N VAL A 97 -14.56 18.95 1.66
CA VAL A 97 -13.92 19.41 2.91
C VAL A 97 -14.08 18.35 3.97
N TYR A 98 -12.97 17.86 4.51
CA TYR A 98 -12.96 16.81 5.52
C TYR A 98 -11.95 17.12 6.64
N PRO A 99 -12.16 16.58 7.87
CA PRO A 99 -11.22 16.74 8.96
C PRO A 99 -9.83 16.19 8.59
N PHE A 100 -8.79 16.90 9.00
CA PHE A 100 -7.41 16.42 8.83
C PHE A 100 -7.24 15.06 9.49
N LEU A 101 -6.66 14.12 8.77
CA LEU A 101 -6.36 12.78 9.30
C LEU A 101 -4.98 12.80 9.97
N PRO A 102 -4.83 12.17 11.15
CA PRO A 102 -3.57 12.14 11.86
C PRO A 102 -2.53 11.27 11.14
N GLY A 103 -1.28 11.66 11.24
CA GLY A 103 -0.13 10.99 10.64
C GLY A 103 0.44 11.76 9.45
N ASP A 104 1.68 11.41 9.12
CA ASP A 104 2.43 12.00 8.02
C ASP A 104 2.69 10.95 6.93
N PRO A 105 2.79 11.37 5.66
CA PRO A 105 3.25 10.51 4.58
C PRO A 105 4.66 9.97 4.86
N ILE A 106 4.98 8.83 4.27
CA ILE A 106 6.28 8.19 4.45
C ILE A 106 7.04 8.06 3.12
N ASP A 107 8.35 7.97 3.22
CA ASP A 107 9.19 7.47 2.14
C ASP A 107 9.33 5.95 2.27
N LEU A 108 8.86 5.20 1.27
CA LEU A 108 8.97 3.74 1.27
C LEU A 108 10.42 3.25 1.26
N GLY A 109 11.35 4.06 0.71
CA GLY A 109 12.79 3.77 0.73
C GLY A 109 13.43 3.89 2.13
N GLU A 110 12.80 4.65 3.03
CA GLU A 110 13.27 4.85 4.41
C GLU A 110 12.59 3.93 5.44
N VAL A 111 11.67 3.06 5.00
CA VAL A 111 11.02 2.08 5.89
C VAL A 111 12.06 1.11 6.45
N PRO A 112 12.18 0.96 7.79
CA PRO A 112 13.17 0.05 8.37
C PRO A 112 12.87 -1.42 8.10
N ASP A 113 13.93 -2.24 7.89
CA ASP A 113 13.81 -3.70 7.84
C ASP A 113 13.53 -4.28 9.23
N ARG A 114 12.36 -3.97 9.77
CA ARG A 114 11.84 -4.49 11.05
C ARG A 114 10.36 -4.77 10.91
N ARG A 115 9.83 -5.65 11.79
CA ARG A 115 8.42 -6.09 11.73
C ARG A 115 7.38 -5.00 12.00
N GLY A 116 7.75 -3.83 12.52
CA GLY A 116 6.83 -2.76 12.90
C GLY A 116 6.02 -2.22 11.71
N LEU A 117 6.51 -1.13 11.13
CA LEU A 117 5.83 -0.40 10.05
C LEU A 117 5.67 -1.25 8.77
N ALA A 118 6.72 -1.97 8.33
CA ALA A 118 6.63 -2.84 7.16
C ALA A 118 5.51 -3.87 7.29
N GLY A 119 5.41 -4.52 8.47
CA GLY A 119 4.33 -5.47 8.74
C GLY A 119 2.95 -4.81 8.80
N ASP A 120 2.87 -3.55 9.22
CA ASP A 120 1.60 -2.81 9.28
C ASP A 120 1.09 -2.46 7.88
N ILE A 121 1.99 -2.01 6.99
CA ILE A 121 1.69 -1.77 5.58
C ILE A 121 1.10 -3.03 4.93
N GLY A 122 1.75 -4.20 5.10
CA GLY A 122 1.24 -5.46 4.55
C GLY A 122 -0.15 -5.83 5.07
N ARG A 123 -0.45 -5.59 6.36
CA ARG A 123 -1.78 -5.82 6.94
C ARG A 123 -2.83 -4.86 6.39
N VAL A 124 -2.49 -3.59 6.19
CA VAL A 124 -3.38 -2.60 5.58
C VAL A 124 -3.75 -2.99 4.16
N MET A 125 -2.77 -3.37 3.33
CA MET A 125 -3.01 -3.87 1.97
C MET A 125 -3.91 -5.11 1.98
N ALA A 126 -3.63 -6.08 2.85
CA ALA A 126 -4.46 -7.27 2.99
C ALA A 126 -5.89 -6.94 3.45
N THR A 127 -6.05 -5.94 4.33
CA THR A 127 -7.37 -5.49 4.77
C THR A 127 -8.21 -4.98 3.59
N VAL A 128 -7.62 -4.18 2.71
CA VAL A 128 -8.29 -3.67 1.51
C VAL A 128 -8.63 -4.82 0.56
N HIS A 129 -7.65 -5.67 0.24
CA HIS A 129 -7.82 -6.78 -0.70
C HIS A 129 -8.71 -7.93 -0.19
N ASN A 130 -9.04 -7.97 1.10
CA ASN A 130 -9.99 -8.91 1.68
C ASN A 130 -11.45 -8.42 1.65
N LEU A 131 -11.67 -7.16 1.24
CA LEU A 131 -13.02 -6.63 1.14
C LEU A 131 -13.78 -7.28 -0.01
N ASP A 132 -15.09 -7.37 0.16
CA ASP A 132 -15.96 -7.88 -0.89
C ASP A 132 -15.93 -6.95 -2.11
N VAL A 133 -15.65 -7.51 -3.28
CA VAL A 133 -15.62 -6.77 -4.55
C VAL A 133 -16.95 -6.11 -4.89
N ALA A 134 -18.07 -6.60 -4.34
CA ALA A 134 -19.39 -5.98 -4.48
C ALA A 134 -19.44 -4.54 -3.95
N LEU A 135 -18.52 -4.15 -3.07
CA LEU A 135 -18.39 -2.76 -2.61
C LEU A 135 -17.98 -1.80 -3.75
N ALA A 136 -17.20 -2.30 -4.71
CA ALA A 136 -16.85 -1.52 -5.89
C ALA A 136 -18.07 -1.23 -6.76
N ASP A 137 -18.94 -2.22 -6.96
CA ASP A 137 -20.19 -2.05 -7.70
C ASP A 137 -21.12 -1.06 -6.97
N GLU A 138 -21.22 -1.15 -5.63
CA GLU A 138 -22.01 -0.21 -4.81
C GLU A 138 -21.48 1.23 -4.92
N ALA A 139 -20.15 1.40 -5.02
CA ALA A 139 -19.51 2.70 -5.19
C ALA A 139 -19.45 3.17 -6.65
N GLY A 140 -19.88 2.37 -7.61
CA GLY A 140 -19.79 2.67 -9.05
C GLY A 140 -18.36 2.67 -9.60
N LEU A 141 -17.45 1.90 -8.97
CA LEU A 141 -16.06 1.79 -9.40
C LEU A 141 -15.90 0.83 -10.58
N PRO A 142 -14.87 1.02 -11.41
CA PRO A 142 -14.56 0.08 -12.48
C PRO A 142 -14.11 -1.27 -11.92
N SER A 143 -14.42 -2.33 -12.66
CA SER A 143 -14.04 -3.70 -12.33
C SER A 143 -13.41 -4.36 -13.55
N TYR A 144 -12.21 -4.92 -13.36
CA TYR A 144 -11.43 -5.58 -14.39
C TYR A 144 -11.04 -6.97 -13.94
N ASP A 145 -11.30 -7.97 -14.76
CA ASP A 145 -10.73 -9.30 -14.59
C ASP A 145 -9.26 -9.34 -15.09
N ALA A 146 -8.61 -10.47 -14.89
CA ALA A 146 -7.20 -10.63 -15.21
C ALA A 146 -6.90 -10.40 -16.72
N ASP A 147 -7.80 -10.82 -17.62
CA ASP A 147 -7.63 -10.64 -19.05
C ASP A 147 -7.83 -9.18 -19.47
N ALA A 148 -8.81 -8.50 -18.88
CA ALA A 148 -9.03 -7.06 -19.09
C ALA A 148 -7.83 -6.24 -18.58
N CYS A 149 -7.28 -6.58 -17.39
CA CYS A 149 -6.07 -5.94 -16.87
C CYS A 149 -4.90 -6.09 -17.85
N ARG A 150 -4.61 -7.31 -18.30
CA ARG A 150 -3.55 -7.61 -19.27
C ARG A 150 -3.75 -6.87 -20.59
N THR A 151 -4.96 -6.90 -21.16
CA THR A 151 -5.28 -6.24 -22.42
C THR A 151 -5.07 -4.72 -22.35
N ARG A 152 -5.45 -4.10 -21.23
CA ARG A 152 -5.20 -2.66 -21.00
C ARG A 152 -3.71 -2.33 -21.02
N ARG A 153 -2.89 -3.15 -20.32
CA ARG A 153 -1.43 -2.94 -20.27
C ARG A 153 -0.78 -3.13 -21.66
N LEU A 154 -1.25 -4.08 -22.47
CA LEU A 154 -0.82 -4.21 -23.87
C LEU A 154 -1.16 -2.96 -24.70
N ALA A 155 -2.37 -2.43 -24.54
CA ALA A 155 -2.75 -1.19 -25.25
C ALA A 155 -1.93 0.03 -24.81
N ASP A 156 -1.55 0.11 -23.52
CA ASP A 156 -0.66 1.17 -23.01
C ASP A 156 0.76 1.02 -23.58
N LEU A 157 1.28 -0.22 -23.67
CA LEU A 157 2.56 -0.54 -24.26
C LEU A 157 2.60 -0.14 -25.75
N ASP A 158 1.59 -0.54 -26.53
CA ASP A 158 1.46 -0.18 -27.95
C ASP A 158 1.45 1.33 -28.13
N ARG A 159 0.70 2.05 -27.32
CA ARG A 159 0.62 3.51 -27.34
C ARG A 159 1.99 4.14 -27.08
N ALA A 160 2.70 3.67 -26.05
CA ALA A 160 4.03 4.16 -25.71
C ALA A 160 5.06 3.83 -26.79
N ALA A 161 4.98 2.66 -27.43
CA ALA A 161 5.86 2.26 -28.53
C ALA A 161 5.79 3.23 -29.71
N THR A 162 4.59 3.79 -30.02
CA THR A 162 4.44 4.77 -31.10
C THR A 162 5.18 6.07 -30.86
N THR A 163 5.57 6.37 -29.64
CA THR A 163 6.30 7.60 -29.27
C THR A 163 7.76 7.59 -29.73
N GLY A 164 8.34 6.41 -30.00
CA GLY A 164 9.76 6.22 -30.34
C GLY A 164 10.74 6.60 -29.21
N ARG A 165 10.24 6.74 -27.97
CA ARG A 165 11.05 7.14 -26.80
C ARG A 165 11.44 5.96 -25.89
N VAL A 166 10.86 4.80 -26.13
CA VAL A 166 11.07 3.59 -25.33
C VAL A 166 12.10 2.69 -26.02
N PRO A 167 13.13 2.18 -25.30
CA PRO A 167 14.07 1.20 -25.86
C PRO A 167 13.35 -0.06 -26.36
N THR A 168 13.76 -0.57 -27.53
CA THR A 168 13.11 -1.73 -28.17
C THR A 168 13.24 -3.01 -27.33
N SER A 169 14.36 -3.18 -26.64
CA SER A 169 14.63 -4.28 -25.71
C SER A 169 13.59 -4.35 -24.59
N LEU A 170 13.29 -3.20 -23.97
CA LEU A 170 12.25 -3.11 -22.92
C LEU A 170 10.87 -3.41 -23.50
N LEU A 171 10.53 -2.88 -24.67
CA LEU A 171 9.25 -3.19 -25.34
C LEU A 171 9.09 -4.69 -25.55
N THR A 172 10.12 -5.35 -26.11
CA THR A 172 10.08 -6.80 -26.35
C THR A 172 9.95 -7.60 -25.05
N ARG A 173 10.71 -7.20 -24.01
CA ARG A 173 10.65 -7.85 -22.70
C ARG A 173 9.26 -7.72 -22.05
N TRP A 174 8.68 -6.54 -22.09
CA TRP A 174 7.35 -6.30 -21.50
C TRP A 174 6.24 -6.98 -22.31
N GLU A 175 6.33 -6.98 -23.63
CA GLU A 175 5.40 -7.71 -24.51
C GLU A 175 5.41 -9.21 -24.17
N GLN A 176 6.59 -9.83 -24.04
CA GLN A 176 6.73 -11.23 -23.64
C GLN A 176 6.11 -11.50 -22.27
N ALA A 177 6.33 -10.62 -21.27
CA ALA A 177 5.75 -10.76 -19.94
C ALA A 177 4.22 -10.58 -19.96
N LEU A 178 3.71 -9.69 -20.80
CA LEU A 178 2.26 -9.47 -20.98
C LEU A 178 1.61 -10.62 -21.76
N GLU A 179 2.33 -11.31 -22.64
CA GLU A 179 1.86 -12.49 -23.38
C GLU A 179 1.92 -13.79 -22.57
N ASP A 180 2.75 -13.85 -21.51
CA ASP A 180 2.82 -15.02 -20.63
C ASP A 180 1.55 -15.15 -19.77
N VAL A 181 0.57 -15.89 -20.28
CA VAL A 181 -0.72 -16.12 -19.62
C VAL A 181 -0.60 -16.73 -18.22
N THR A 182 0.54 -17.32 -17.85
CA THR A 182 0.74 -17.90 -16.53
C THR A 182 0.90 -16.81 -15.46
N LEU A 183 1.47 -15.67 -15.82
CA LEU A 183 1.62 -14.51 -14.94
C LEU A 183 0.26 -13.86 -14.62
N TRP A 184 -0.72 -13.98 -15.52
CA TRP A 184 -2.00 -13.28 -15.42
C TRP A 184 -3.14 -14.14 -14.86
N ARG A 185 -2.79 -15.15 -14.05
CA ARG A 185 -3.77 -16.01 -13.35
C ARG A 185 -3.90 -15.58 -11.90
N PHE A 186 -4.60 -14.52 -11.65
CA PHE A 186 -4.89 -14.00 -10.30
C PHE A 186 -6.40 -13.82 -10.11
N ALA A 187 -6.83 -13.79 -8.84
CA ALA A 187 -8.17 -13.36 -8.46
C ALA A 187 -8.16 -11.84 -8.28
N PRO A 188 -8.99 -11.07 -9.02
CA PRO A 188 -9.13 -9.65 -8.81
C PRO A 188 -9.61 -9.33 -7.38
N ALA A 189 -9.14 -8.22 -6.84
CA ALA A 189 -9.56 -7.70 -5.54
C ALA A 189 -9.89 -6.21 -5.64
N LEU A 190 -10.58 -5.68 -4.64
CA LEU A 190 -10.63 -4.23 -4.47
C LEU A 190 -9.22 -3.74 -4.15
N VAL A 191 -8.69 -2.83 -4.95
CA VAL A 191 -7.37 -2.22 -4.78
C VAL A 191 -7.49 -0.72 -4.57
N HIS A 192 -6.50 -0.13 -3.94
CA HIS A 192 -6.33 1.32 -3.90
C HIS A 192 -5.95 1.87 -5.29
N GLY A 193 -5.19 1.10 -6.05
CA GLY A 193 -4.82 1.36 -7.45
C GLY A 193 -3.67 2.34 -7.65
N ALA A 194 -3.24 3.04 -6.60
CA ALA A 194 -2.09 3.96 -6.60
C ALA A 194 -1.47 4.07 -5.19
N LEU A 195 -1.34 2.94 -4.50
CA LEU A 195 -0.80 2.92 -3.14
C LEU A 195 0.69 3.25 -3.15
N SER A 196 1.04 4.40 -2.58
CA SER A 196 2.41 4.90 -2.44
C SER A 196 2.66 5.35 -1.00
N GLY A 197 3.88 5.76 -0.68
CA GLY A 197 4.19 6.33 0.62
C GLY A 197 3.36 7.59 0.94
N ASP A 198 3.04 8.39 -0.07
CA ASP A 198 2.19 9.58 0.07
C ASP A 198 0.73 9.26 0.42
N ALA A 199 0.26 8.05 0.12
CA ALA A 199 -1.08 7.60 0.44
C ALA A 199 -1.20 7.05 1.87
N LEU A 200 -0.07 6.73 2.52
CA LEU A 200 -0.01 6.11 3.84
C LEU A 200 0.29 7.16 4.91
N LEU A 201 -0.69 7.46 5.76
CA LEU A 201 -0.50 8.35 6.91
C LEU A 201 -0.05 7.55 8.13
N VAL A 202 1.18 7.78 8.56
CA VAL A 202 1.84 7.03 9.63
C VAL A 202 2.06 7.92 10.85
N THR A 203 1.84 7.39 12.04
CA THR A 203 2.28 7.99 13.31
C THR A 203 3.32 7.11 13.95
N PHE A 204 4.25 7.74 14.66
CA PHE A 204 5.28 7.07 15.44
C PHE A 204 5.01 7.32 16.93
N ASP A 205 5.14 6.28 17.75
CA ASP A 205 4.91 6.42 19.19
C ASP A 205 6.16 6.97 19.92
N ASP A 206 7.35 6.78 19.32
CA ASP A 206 8.66 7.21 19.79
C ASP A 206 9.53 7.65 18.59
N ASP A 207 10.76 8.11 18.85
CA ASP A 207 11.78 8.37 17.82
C ASP A 207 12.26 7.10 17.08
N ASP A 208 11.67 5.93 17.36
CA ASP A 208 11.97 4.68 16.66
C ASP A 208 11.10 4.56 15.40
N ALA A 209 11.72 4.66 14.24
CA ALA A 209 11.07 4.48 12.94
C ALA A 209 10.33 3.13 12.80
N ALA A 210 10.71 2.11 13.56
CA ALA A 210 10.01 0.81 13.58
C ALA A 210 8.71 0.83 14.40
N SER A 211 8.46 1.83 15.24
CA SER A 211 7.22 1.99 16.00
C SER A 211 6.04 2.47 15.14
N GLY A 212 6.32 2.89 13.90
CA GLY A 212 5.34 3.45 12.97
C GLY A 212 4.09 2.58 12.80
N ARG A 213 2.94 3.25 12.78
CA ARG A 213 1.62 2.64 12.53
C ARG A 213 0.87 3.42 11.48
N VAL A 214 0.32 2.72 10.50
CA VAL A 214 -0.57 3.32 9.51
C VAL A 214 -1.89 3.69 10.20
N ARG A 215 -2.18 4.98 10.27
CA ARG A 215 -3.40 5.52 10.88
C ARG A 215 -4.44 5.89 9.84
N GLY A 216 -4.03 6.16 8.63
CA GLY A 216 -4.93 6.54 7.56
C GLY A 216 -4.41 6.18 6.19
N VAL A 217 -5.33 6.05 5.24
CA VAL A 217 -5.02 5.88 3.81
C VAL A 217 -5.84 6.89 3.03
N VAL A 218 -5.15 7.66 2.17
CA VAL A 218 -5.73 8.75 1.36
C VAL A 218 -5.46 8.49 -0.14
N GLY A 219 -6.11 9.24 -1.03
CA GLY A 219 -5.81 9.14 -2.47
C GLY A 219 -6.58 8.03 -3.20
N TRP A 220 -7.83 7.79 -2.84
CA TRP A 220 -8.68 6.70 -3.36
C TRP A 220 -9.25 6.93 -4.77
N GLU A 221 -8.76 7.90 -5.51
CA GLU A 221 -9.27 8.27 -6.85
C GLU A 221 -9.03 7.19 -7.90
N HIS A 222 -8.11 6.27 -7.65
CA HIS A 222 -7.77 5.15 -8.53
C HIS A 222 -8.31 3.80 -8.03
N ALA A 223 -9.16 3.82 -6.99
CA ALA A 223 -9.75 2.60 -6.44
C ALA A 223 -10.59 1.88 -7.49
N GLN A 224 -10.42 0.57 -7.57
CA GLN A 224 -11.08 -0.29 -8.56
C GLN A 224 -11.01 -1.76 -8.13
N VAL A 225 -11.74 -2.62 -8.81
CA VAL A 225 -11.48 -4.06 -8.76
C VAL A 225 -10.46 -4.39 -9.85
N SER A 226 -9.28 -4.88 -9.46
CA SER A 226 -8.16 -5.11 -10.37
C SER A 226 -7.15 -6.10 -9.79
N ASP A 227 -5.93 -6.10 -10.36
CA ASP A 227 -4.80 -6.90 -9.88
C ASP A 227 -4.26 -6.38 -8.54
N PRO A 228 -4.25 -7.21 -7.48
CA PRO A 228 -3.61 -6.84 -6.21
C PRO A 228 -2.16 -6.37 -6.33
N ALA A 229 -1.46 -6.76 -7.40
CA ALA A 229 -0.09 -6.34 -7.66
C ALA A 229 0.06 -4.83 -7.92
N GLU A 230 -1.02 -4.12 -8.28
CA GLU A 230 -1.01 -2.66 -8.48
C GLU A 230 -0.62 -1.92 -7.19
N ASP A 231 -1.13 -2.36 -6.05
CA ASP A 231 -0.81 -1.74 -4.75
C ASP A 231 0.60 -2.08 -4.25
N PHE A 232 1.28 -3.08 -4.84
CA PHE A 232 2.67 -3.40 -4.55
C PHE A 232 3.67 -2.68 -5.46
N ALA A 233 3.23 -2.05 -6.54
CA ALA A 233 4.12 -1.49 -7.54
C ALA A 233 5.10 -0.46 -6.95
N ALA A 234 4.62 0.50 -6.15
CA ALA A 234 5.47 1.48 -5.49
C ALA A 234 6.39 0.85 -4.42
N VAL A 235 5.89 -0.17 -3.71
CA VAL A 235 6.68 -0.91 -2.70
C VAL A 235 7.89 -1.59 -3.33
N VAL A 236 7.72 -2.31 -4.44
CA VAL A 236 8.82 -3.01 -5.11
C VAL A 236 9.78 -2.08 -5.86
N ASP A 237 9.35 -0.87 -6.20
CA ASP A 237 10.18 0.15 -6.83
C ASP A 237 11.07 0.88 -5.82
N GLN A 238 10.54 1.20 -4.63
CA GLN A 238 11.17 2.15 -3.71
C GLN A 238 11.77 1.48 -2.47
N ALA A 239 11.14 0.42 -1.95
CA ALA A 239 11.60 -0.21 -0.71
C ALA A 239 12.75 -1.20 -0.96
N SER A 240 13.56 -1.43 0.08
CA SER A 240 14.58 -2.47 0.02
C SER A 240 13.98 -3.87 -0.12
N PRO A 241 14.68 -4.85 -0.72
CA PRO A 241 14.19 -6.22 -0.85
C PRO A 241 13.74 -6.83 0.47
N GLU A 242 14.46 -6.57 1.55
CA GLU A 242 14.14 -7.06 2.89
C GLU A 242 12.82 -6.49 3.42
N VAL A 243 12.55 -5.21 3.14
CA VAL A 243 11.27 -4.55 3.49
C VAL A 243 10.13 -5.11 2.65
N VAL A 244 10.34 -5.32 1.35
CA VAL A 244 9.36 -5.98 0.45
C VAL A 244 8.99 -7.35 1.00
N ASP A 245 9.98 -8.16 1.40
CA ASP A 245 9.76 -9.49 1.98
C ASP A 245 8.94 -9.42 3.28
N ARG A 246 9.21 -8.42 4.16
CA ARG A 246 8.44 -8.20 5.39
C ARG A 246 7.00 -7.80 5.12
N ILE A 247 6.78 -6.89 4.18
CA ILE A 247 5.44 -6.47 3.76
C ILE A 247 4.68 -7.67 3.20
N MET A 248 5.32 -8.44 2.30
CA MET A 248 4.72 -9.62 1.68
C MET A 248 4.42 -10.73 2.70
N GLU A 249 5.31 -10.99 3.67
CA GLU A 249 5.08 -11.95 4.77
C GLU A 249 3.82 -11.56 5.57
N ALA A 250 3.73 -10.29 5.98
CA ALA A 250 2.60 -9.79 6.75
C ALA A 250 1.30 -9.77 5.93
N TYR A 251 1.38 -9.39 4.66
CA TYR A 251 0.28 -9.44 3.72
C TYR A 251 -0.25 -10.87 3.56
N ALA A 252 0.63 -11.83 3.23
CA ALA A 252 0.23 -13.21 3.03
C ALA A 252 -0.39 -13.85 4.29
N HIS A 253 0.07 -13.43 5.46
CA HIS A 253 -0.48 -13.90 6.73
C HIS A 253 -1.87 -13.33 7.03
N ALA A 254 -2.12 -12.09 6.61
CA ALA A 254 -3.38 -11.39 6.85
C ALA A 254 -4.44 -11.61 5.76
N ARG A 255 -4.04 -12.10 4.57
CA ARG A 255 -4.98 -12.42 3.48
C ARG A 255 -5.85 -13.62 3.84
N LEU A 256 -7.15 -13.53 3.49
CA LEU A 256 -8.08 -14.65 3.59
C LEU A 256 -7.79 -15.72 2.55
N GLU A 257 -7.40 -15.31 1.36
CA GLU A 257 -6.98 -16.19 0.28
C GLU A 257 -5.46 -16.16 0.13
N ARG A 258 -4.88 -17.28 -0.23
CA ARG A 258 -3.43 -17.35 -0.48
C ARG A 258 -3.08 -16.44 -1.67
N PRO A 259 -2.12 -15.51 -1.51
CA PRO A 259 -1.63 -14.73 -2.63
C PRO A 259 -1.06 -15.62 -3.73
N ASP A 260 -1.26 -15.22 -4.97
CA ASP A 260 -0.67 -15.96 -6.08
C ASP A 260 0.87 -15.81 -6.12
N PRO A 261 1.59 -16.83 -6.64
CA PRO A 261 3.06 -16.83 -6.59
C PRO A 261 3.71 -15.78 -7.50
N HIS A 262 2.96 -15.19 -8.43
CA HIS A 262 3.47 -14.23 -9.40
C HIS A 262 3.16 -12.77 -9.03
N LEU A 263 2.55 -12.52 -7.86
CA LEU A 263 2.14 -11.18 -7.41
C LEU A 263 3.30 -10.18 -7.48
N LEU A 264 4.44 -10.48 -6.86
CA LEU A 264 5.60 -9.56 -6.85
C LEU A 264 6.27 -9.42 -8.24
N VAL A 265 6.19 -10.46 -9.08
CA VAL A 265 6.68 -10.38 -10.47
C VAL A 265 5.84 -9.38 -11.26
N ARG A 266 4.51 -9.46 -11.14
CA ARG A 266 3.62 -8.49 -11.77
C ARG A 266 3.75 -7.10 -11.17
N ALA A 267 3.91 -6.98 -9.86
CA ALA A 267 4.13 -5.68 -9.20
C ALA A 267 5.36 -4.97 -9.78
N ARG A 268 6.47 -5.69 -9.98
CA ARG A 268 7.67 -5.14 -10.64
C ARG A 268 7.41 -4.75 -12.08
N LEU A 269 6.73 -5.61 -12.84
CA LEU A 269 6.34 -5.27 -14.22
C LEU A 269 5.47 -4.01 -14.25
N LEU A 270 4.50 -3.89 -13.34
CA LEU A 270 3.60 -2.74 -13.26
C LEU A 270 4.35 -1.45 -12.87
N SER A 271 5.33 -1.51 -11.97
CA SER A 271 6.17 -0.36 -11.62
C SER A 271 7.01 0.14 -12.80
N GLU A 272 7.50 -0.78 -13.63
CA GLU A 272 8.21 -0.45 -14.86
C GLU A 272 7.27 0.15 -15.92
N LEU A 273 6.08 -0.43 -16.11
CA LEU A 273 5.06 0.04 -17.05
C LEU A 273 4.46 1.40 -16.67
N ASP A 274 4.49 1.78 -15.40
CA ASP A 274 4.04 3.10 -14.94
C ASP A 274 4.88 4.23 -15.56
N LEU A 275 6.16 3.97 -15.88
CA LEU A 275 6.99 4.92 -16.62
C LEU A 275 6.41 5.25 -18.00
N LEU A 276 5.72 4.29 -18.66
CA LEU A 276 5.07 4.50 -19.95
C LEU A 276 3.85 5.41 -19.82
N HIS A 277 3.07 5.21 -18.77
CA HIS A 277 1.93 6.06 -18.45
C HIS A 277 2.39 7.49 -18.20
N GLN A 278 3.38 7.68 -17.32
CA GLN A 278 3.98 8.99 -17.04
C GLN A 278 4.54 9.66 -18.30
N LEU A 279 5.23 8.90 -19.18
CA LEU A 279 5.79 9.40 -20.44
C LEU A 279 4.70 9.88 -21.40
N THR A 280 3.64 9.08 -21.57
CA THR A 280 2.53 9.45 -22.48
C THR A 280 1.77 10.66 -21.97
N GLU A 281 1.59 10.78 -20.66
CA GLU A 281 1.01 11.97 -20.06
C GLU A 281 1.89 13.21 -20.21
N ALA A 282 3.22 13.09 -19.97
CA ALA A 282 4.15 14.20 -20.15
C ALA A 282 4.16 14.70 -21.61
N LEU A 283 4.13 13.77 -22.57
CA LEU A 283 4.01 14.10 -24.00
C LEU A 283 2.68 14.80 -24.32
N ALA A 284 1.57 14.31 -23.79
CA ALA A 284 0.26 14.93 -24.00
C ALA A 284 0.17 16.35 -23.42
N ARG A 285 0.91 16.62 -22.35
CA ARG A 285 1.01 17.96 -21.72
C ARG A 285 2.04 18.89 -22.39
N GLY A 286 2.91 18.36 -23.24
CA GLY A 286 4.04 19.12 -23.80
C GLY A 286 5.11 19.48 -22.76
N ASP A 287 5.27 18.66 -21.73
CA ASP A 287 6.29 18.83 -20.70
C ASP A 287 7.62 18.18 -21.13
N ASP A 288 8.39 18.91 -21.93
CA ASP A 288 9.65 18.43 -22.49
C ASP A 288 10.67 18.04 -21.41
N ALA A 289 10.67 18.70 -20.26
CA ALA A 289 11.58 18.37 -19.16
C ALA A 289 11.24 17.03 -18.51
N ALA A 290 9.96 16.77 -18.25
CA ALA A 290 9.49 15.48 -17.76
C ALA A 290 9.74 14.38 -18.79
N VAL A 291 9.47 14.62 -20.08
CA VAL A 291 9.74 13.65 -21.17
C VAL A 291 11.21 13.25 -21.22
N GLU A 292 12.13 14.22 -21.12
CA GLU A 292 13.57 13.89 -21.14
C GLU A 292 14.00 13.13 -19.87
N GLY A 293 13.49 13.53 -18.70
CA GLY A 293 13.75 12.83 -17.45
C GLY A 293 13.28 11.37 -17.47
N LEU A 294 12.05 11.12 -17.97
CA LEU A 294 11.47 9.78 -18.09
C LEU A 294 12.22 8.95 -19.14
N SER A 295 12.58 9.55 -20.28
CA SER A 295 13.39 8.89 -21.30
C SER A 295 14.77 8.47 -20.77
N ALA A 296 15.38 9.28 -19.89
CA ALA A 296 16.63 8.93 -19.24
C ALA A 296 16.44 7.78 -18.21
N ARG A 297 15.31 7.74 -17.49
CA ARG A 297 14.98 6.62 -16.57
C ARG A 297 14.79 5.32 -17.37
N LEU A 298 14.09 5.34 -18.50
CA LEU A 298 13.90 4.19 -19.38
C LEU A 298 15.24 3.66 -19.92
N ARG A 299 16.14 4.53 -20.34
CA ARG A 299 17.49 4.11 -20.77
C ARG A 299 18.28 3.45 -19.64
N ARG A 300 18.24 4.00 -18.43
CA ARG A 300 18.90 3.36 -17.26
C ARG A 300 18.29 2.01 -16.91
N LEU A 301 16.97 1.87 -16.99
CA LEU A 301 16.30 0.58 -16.79
C LEU A 301 16.76 -0.45 -17.83
N ASP A 302 16.87 -0.05 -19.09
CA ASP A 302 17.37 -0.88 -20.17
C ASP A 302 18.80 -1.37 -19.91
N GLU A 303 19.70 -0.48 -19.48
CA GLU A 303 21.07 -0.83 -19.09
C GLU A 303 21.12 -1.85 -17.93
N VAL A 304 20.27 -1.67 -16.91
CA VAL A 304 20.20 -2.60 -15.76
C VAL A 304 19.67 -3.96 -16.20
N VAL A 305 18.63 -4.02 -17.03
CA VAL A 305 18.08 -5.27 -17.56
C VAL A 305 19.12 -6.02 -18.37
N HIS A 306 19.82 -5.35 -19.28
CA HIS A 306 20.91 -5.96 -20.06
C HIS A 306 22.01 -6.54 -19.17
N ALA A 307 22.46 -5.80 -18.17
CA ALA A 307 23.51 -6.28 -17.26
C ALA A 307 23.05 -7.52 -16.46
N LEU A 308 21.78 -7.61 -16.08
CA LEU A 308 21.21 -8.77 -15.41
C LEU A 308 21.10 -9.99 -16.34
N GLU A 309 20.72 -9.80 -17.60
CA GLU A 309 20.62 -10.84 -18.61
C GLU A 309 22.01 -11.42 -18.92
N GLU A 310 23.01 -10.56 -19.14
CA GLU A 310 24.42 -10.98 -19.34
C GLU A 310 24.95 -11.78 -18.14
N SER A 311 24.68 -11.32 -16.93
CA SER A 311 25.09 -12.02 -15.69
C SER A 311 24.44 -13.39 -15.55
N SER A 312 23.16 -13.51 -15.93
CA SER A 312 22.39 -14.77 -15.90
C SER A 312 22.92 -15.74 -16.96
N ASP A 313 23.21 -15.27 -18.16
CA ASP A 313 23.77 -16.06 -19.26
C ASP A 313 25.18 -16.57 -18.92
N ASP A 314 26.02 -15.74 -18.30
CA ASP A 314 27.36 -16.14 -17.84
C ASP A 314 27.27 -17.19 -16.73
N TYR A 315 26.33 -17.06 -15.79
CA TYR A 315 26.09 -18.07 -14.77
C TYR A 315 25.62 -19.41 -15.35
N GLN A 316 24.75 -19.40 -16.36
CA GLN A 316 24.31 -20.59 -17.07
C GLN A 316 25.45 -21.21 -17.88
N ARG A 317 26.25 -20.42 -18.59
CA ARG A 317 27.45 -20.91 -19.31
C ARG A 317 28.46 -21.52 -18.38
N LEU A 318 28.73 -20.94 -17.20
CA LEU A 318 29.61 -21.46 -16.18
C LEU A 318 29.08 -22.77 -15.55
N SER A 319 27.75 -22.91 -15.45
CA SER A 319 27.11 -24.12 -14.95
C SER A 319 27.08 -25.26 -15.98
N LEU A 320 27.18 -24.96 -17.28
CA LEU A 320 27.24 -25.94 -18.37
C LEU A 320 28.65 -26.39 -18.72
N THR A 321 29.70 -25.77 -18.19
CA THR A 321 31.09 -26.28 -18.32
C THR A 321 31.22 -27.54 -17.48
N PRO A 322 31.49 -28.73 -18.10
CA PRO A 322 31.69 -29.96 -17.31
C PRO A 322 32.88 -29.72 -16.40
N ARG A 323 32.67 -29.74 -15.10
CA ARG A 323 33.76 -29.89 -14.15
C ARG A 323 34.46 -31.18 -14.54
N SER A 324 35.69 -31.08 -15.06
CA SER A 324 36.56 -32.24 -15.22
C SER A 324 36.63 -32.90 -13.84
N VAL A 325 36.01 -34.05 -13.73
CA VAL A 325 36.12 -34.92 -12.57
C VAL A 325 37.61 -35.28 -12.48
N ARG A 326 38.34 -34.61 -11.58
CA ARG A 326 39.64 -35.12 -11.16
C ARG A 326 39.35 -36.52 -10.59
N SER A 327 39.78 -37.52 -11.34
CA SER A 327 39.77 -38.90 -10.89
C SER A 327 40.38 -38.96 -9.50
N ARG A 328 39.59 -39.38 -8.55
CA ARG A 328 40.03 -39.68 -7.20
C ARG A 328 41.09 -40.78 -7.31
N PRO A 329 42.30 -40.64 -6.74
CA PRO A 329 43.23 -41.73 -6.71
C PRO A 329 42.58 -42.95 -6.04
N ALA A 330 42.83 -44.12 -6.62
CA ALA A 330 42.35 -45.38 -6.08
C ALA A 330 42.87 -45.55 -4.63
N PRO A 331 42.04 -46.10 -3.73
CA PRO A 331 42.50 -46.44 -2.39
C PRO A 331 43.59 -47.50 -2.47
N PRO A 332 44.57 -47.47 -1.58
CA PRO A 332 45.59 -48.52 -1.51
C PRO A 332 44.97 -49.88 -1.17
N PRO A 333 45.58 -50.99 -1.61
CA PRO A 333 45.03 -52.31 -1.37
C PRO A 333 44.99 -52.63 0.13
N ALA A 334 43.90 -53.30 0.54
CA ALA A 334 43.74 -53.80 1.90
C ALA A 334 44.89 -54.76 2.25
N VAL A 335 45.50 -54.53 3.40
CA VAL A 335 46.44 -55.44 4.05
C VAL A 335 45.55 -56.37 4.89
N ASP A 336 45.58 -57.68 4.57
CA ASP A 336 45.05 -58.72 5.42
C ASP A 336 45.86 -58.76 6.74
N GLU A 337 45.21 -58.57 7.86
CA GLU A 337 45.73 -58.95 9.17
C GLU A 337 44.77 -59.96 9.76
N ASP A 338 45.40 -61.11 10.02
CA ASP A 338 44.85 -62.34 10.50
C ASP A 338 44.18 -62.24 11.88
N GLU A 339 43.22 -63.13 12.00
CA GLU A 339 42.61 -63.80 13.15
C GLU A 339 43.31 -63.59 14.52
N ASP A 340 42.50 -63.32 15.53
CA ASP A 340 42.54 -64.04 16.78
C ASP A 340 41.19 -63.98 17.52
N ASP A 341 40.75 -65.20 17.83
CA ASP A 341 39.62 -65.59 18.67
C ASP A 341 39.62 -64.92 20.05
N ASP A 342 38.46 -64.54 20.56
CA ASP A 342 38.08 -64.90 21.93
C ASP A 342 36.58 -64.78 22.20
N GLU A 343 36.18 -65.80 22.93
CA GLU A 343 34.86 -66.33 23.28
C GLU A 343 33.89 -65.36 23.98
N LEU A 344 32.62 -65.69 23.72
CA LEU A 344 31.30 -65.39 24.36
C LEU A 344 31.28 -65.42 25.92
N PRO A 345 30.26 -64.95 26.67
CA PRO A 345 28.86 -65.36 26.49
C PRO A 345 27.76 -64.33 26.75
N GLY A 346 26.70 -64.47 26.07
CA GLY A 346 25.28 -64.47 26.16
C GLY A 346 24.49 -63.99 27.40
N ILE A 347 23.34 -63.38 27.14
CA ILE A 347 22.08 -63.56 27.90
C ILE A 347 20.92 -63.06 27.01
N THR A 348 20.13 -64.01 26.59
CA THR A 348 18.70 -64.17 26.42
C THR A 348 17.70 -62.97 26.44
N ALA A 349 16.87 -62.97 25.39
CA ALA A 349 15.55 -62.41 25.35
C ALA A 349 14.52 -63.28 26.13
N PRO A 350 13.32 -62.77 26.41
CA PRO A 350 12.09 -63.13 25.69
C PRO A 350 11.17 -61.93 25.51
N GLY A 351 10.31 -61.81 24.52
CA GLY A 351 9.40 -62.72 23.90
C GLY A 351 7.96 -62.40 24.27
N HIS A 352 7.18 -62.18 23.24
CA HIS A 352 5.73 -62.41 23.08
C HIS A 352 4.77 -61.24 23.01
N GLN A 353 4.11 -61.20 21.87
CA GLN A 353 2.70 -61.41 21.46
C GLN A 353 1.86 -60.15 21.56
N GLY A 354 1.29 -59.58 20.57
CA GLY A 354 0.46 -60.03 19.49
C GLY A 354 -0.98 -60.31 19.93
N VAL A 355 -1.94 -59.43 19.61
CA VAL A 355 -3.34 -59.79 19.31
C VAL A 355 -3.99 -58.70 18.48
N GLU A 356 -4.59 -59.12 17.40
CA GLU A 356 -5.47 -58.46 16.46
C GLU A 356 -6.87 -58.19 17.06
N ALA A 357 -7.61 -57.35 16.38
CA ALA A 357 -8.96 -57.47 15.84
C ALA A 357 -10.05 -56.53 16.37
N ASP A 358 -10.70 -56.00 15.39
CA ASP A 358 -12.13 -55.77 15.14
C ASP A 358 -12.81 -54.50 15.65
N GLY A 359 -13.33 -53.74 14.61
CA GLY A 359 -14.45 -52.84 14.73
C GLY A 359 -15.80 -53.58 14.79
N PRO A 360 -16.94 -53.00 14.53
CA PRO A 360 -17.35 -51.66 14.16
C PRO A 360 -18.65 -51.17 14.87
N MET A 361 -19.22 -50.05 14.42
CA MET A 361 -20.64 -49.66 14.41
C MET A 361 -21.22 -48.75 15.51
N ALA A 362 -21.71 -47.60 15.05
CA ALA A 362 -23.07 -47.08 14.92
C ALA A 362 -23.63 -46.13 16.00
N ALA A 363 -24.00 -44.95 15.48
CA ALA A 363 -25.30 -44.25 15.57
C ALA A 363 -25.87 -43.74 16.90
N GLY A 364 -26.40 -42.52 16.80
CA GLY A 364 -27.50 -41.99 17.59
C GLY A 364 -27.15 -40.62 18.22
N SER A 365 -27.58 -39.52 17.71
CA SER A 365 -28.88 -38.83 17.71
C SER A 365 -29.17 -38.11 19.02
N ASP A 366 -29.75 -36.91 18.80
CA ASP A 366 -30.53 -36.06 19.70
C ASP A 366 -29.70 -35.12 20.61
N GLY A 367 -29.74 -33.82 20.45
CA GLY A 367 -30.90 -32.93 20.47
C GLY A 367 -31.08 -32.39 21.87
N GLU A 368 -30.73 -31.13 22.10
CA GLU A 368 -31.54 -30.30 23.01
C GLU A 368 -31.11 -28.84 22.98
N THR A 369 -32.05 -28.02 22.61
CA THR A 369 -32.17 -26.58 22.71
C THR A 369 -32.50 -26.23 24.15
N VAL A 370 -31.81 -25.24 24.74
CA VAL A 370 -32.42 -24.47 25.85
C VAL A 370 -32.08 -23.00 25.71
N ALA A 371 -33.10 -22.19 25.85
CA ALA A 371 -33.22 -20.77 25.68
C ALA A 371 -32.79 -19.96 26.91
N LEU A 372 -32.47 -18.69 26.66
CA LEU A 372 -32.79 -17.47 27.40
C LEU A 372 -32.69 -17.47 28.91
N ASP A 373 -31.91 -16.53 29.46
CA ASP A 373 -32.44 -15.64 30.52
C ASP A 373 -31.75 -14.27 30.50
N GLU A 374 -32.60 -13.25 30.36
CA GLU A 374 -32.35 -11.84 30.71
C GLU A 374 -32.29 -11.71 32.23
N VAL A 375 -31.35 -10.92 32.73
CA VAL A 375 -31.58 -10.17 33.97
C VAL A 375 -30.96 -8.79 33.87
N ALA A 376 -31.79 -7.82 34.02
CA ALA A 376 -31.53 -6.40 34.18
C ALA A 376 -31.06 -6.07 35.62
N ASP A 377 -30.40 -4.95 35.71
CA ASP A 377 -30.74 -3.80 36.56
C ASP A 377 -29.85 -3.48 37.79
N ASP A 378 -29.61 -2.20 37.88
CA ASP A 378 -29.40 -1.31 39.01
C ASP A 378 -28.06 -1.19 39.78
N GLY A 379 -27.63 0.10 39.83
CA GLY A 379 -27.05 0.62 41.05
C GLY A 379 -25.90 1.63 40.94
N ASP A 380 -26.23 2.85 40.66
CA ASP A 380 -25.87 4.13 41.27
C ASP A 380 -24.89 4.06 42.47
N ALA A 381 -23.83 4.88 42.44
CA ALA A 381 -23.35 5.70 43.57
C ALA A 381 -22.08 6.52 43.24
N ASN A 382 -22.30 7.75 43.01
CA ASN A 382 -21.58 8.97 43.44
C ASN A 382 -20.51 8.78 44.51
N ARG A 383 -19.28 9.28 44.30
CA ARG A 383 -18.44 9.91 45.31
C ARG A 383 -17.48 10.93 44.68
N GLU A 384 -17.78 12.17 44.97
CA GLU A 384 -16.85 13.29 44.99
C GLU A 384 -15.80 13.06 46.09
N ASP A 385 -14.55 13.40 45.80
CA ASP A 385 -13.62 13.90 46.80
C ASP A 385 -12.63 14.87 46.11
N GLU A 386 -12.78 16.13 46.47
CA GLU A 386 -11.79 17.18 46.32
C GLU A 386 -10.52 16.81 47.15
N VAL A 387 -9.35 17.27 46.75
CA VAL A 387 -8.49 18.17 47.50
C VAL A 387 -7.12 18.44 46.78
N ASP A 388 -6.79 19.72 46.69
CA ASP A 388 -5.52 20.50 46.78
C ASP A 388 -4.45 20.45 45.67
N ASP A 389 -4.45 21.53 44.96
CA ASP A 389 -3.48 22.64 44.75
C ASP A 389 -2.05 22.43 45.29
N VAL A 390 -1.05 22.32 44.39
CA VAL A 390 0.28 22.92 44.51
C VAL A 390 0.84 23.31 43.13
N GLY A 391 1.11 24.62 43.00
CA GLY A 391 1.65 25.28 41.83
C GLY A 391 3.07 24.86 41.44
N GLY A 392 3.39 25.10 40.18
CA GLY A 392 4.73 24.95 39.58
C GLY A 392 4.73 25.34 38.14
N ASP A 393 5.14 26.52 37.90
CA ASP A 393 5.47 27.44 36.83
C ASP A 393 5.71 26.86 35.42
N PRO A 394 5.34 27.66 34.38
CA PRO A 394 5.29 27.23 32.99
C PRO A 394 6.61 27.56 32.28
N ARG A 395 7.01 26.76 31.37
CA ARG A 395 7.77 27.05 30.13
C ARG A 395 8.33 25.75 29.52
N SER A 396 7.62 25.19 28.59
CA SER A 396 8.25 24.62 27.41
C SER A 396 7.28 24.91 26.25
N GLU A 397 7.63 25.93 25.49
CA GLU A 397 7.13 26.13 24.13
C GLU A 397 7.52 24.89 23.33
N ALA A 398 6.59 23.97 23.18
CA ALA A 398 6.66 22.96 22.14
C ALA A 398 6.35 23.71 20.83
N THR A 399 7.36 24.00 20.08
CA THR A 399 7.26 24.38 18.68
C THR A 399 6.72 23.17 17.92
N ASP A 400 5.41 23.14 17.75
CA ASP A 400 4.68 22.22 16.89
C ASP A 400 4.88 22.70 15.44
N ASP A 401 6.07 22.49 14.89
CA ASP A 401 6.44 22.79 13.49
C ASP A 401 6.56 21.46 12.72
N ALA A 402 5.46 20.69 12.72
CA ALA A 402 5.31 19.56 11.82
C ALA A 402 4.71 20.05 10.50
N THR A 403 5.58 20.50 9.61
CA THR A 403 5.24 20.80 8.21
C THR A 403 4.92 19.47 7.52
N PRO A 404 3.74 19.29 6.91
CA PRO A 404 3.41 18.06 6.22
C PRO A 404 4.32 17.90 5.00
N ALA A 405 5.09 16.82 4.97
CA ALA A 405 5.97 16.44 3.87
C ALA A 405 5.17 15.94 2.65
N HIS A 406 4.35 16.82 2.07
CA HIS A 406 3.78 16.62 0.75
C HIS A 406 4.60 17.38 -0.28
N ARG A 407 5.50 16.69 -0.95
CA ARG A 407 6.43 17.14 -2.01
C ARG A 407 7.73 17.77 -1.49
N VAL A 408 8.79 17.05 -1.65
CA VAL A 408 10.16 17.53 -1.57
C VAL A 408 10.35 18.66 -2.61
N GLY A 409 10.45 19.91 -2.15
CA GLY A 409 10.97 21.02 -2.93
C GLY A 409 10.13 22.29 -3.09
N ALA A 410 8.83 22.30 -2.75
CA ALA A 410 8.01 23.49 -2.86
C ALA A 410 7.52 23.95 -1.47
N ARG A 411 7.84 25.18 -1.07
CA ARG A 411 7.28 25.76 0.16
C ARG A 411 5.80 26.07 -0.05
N ALA A 412 4.96 25.55 0.84
CA ALA A 412 3.56 25.90 0.91
C ALA A 412 3.41 27.41 1.26
N GLU A 413 2.42 28.05 0.67
CA GLU A 413 2.06 29.44 0.98
C GLU A 413 1.09 29.45 2.16
N THR A 414 1.55 29.89 3.33
CA THR A 414 0.71 30.05 4.52
C THR A 414 0.18 31.48 4.60
N VAL A 415 -1.12 31.63 4.65
CA VAL A 415 -1.80 32.92 4.79
C VAL A 415 -2.56 32.97 6.11
N GLU A 416 -2.24 33.95 6.96
CA GLU A 416 -3.05 34.25 8.14
C GLU A 416 -4.26 35.11 7.74
N ILE A 417 -5.44 34.64 8.13
CA ILE A 417 -6.70 35.35 7.88
C ILE A 417 -6.95 36.22 9.10
N ARG A 418 -6.77 37.54 8.96
CA ARG A 418 -7.12 38.50 10.01
C ARG A 418 -8.64 38.66 10.04
N LEU A 419 -9.29 38.08 11.05
CA LEU A 419 -10.67 38.35 11.35
C LEU A 419 -10.76 39.78 11.90
N ASP A 420 -11.50 40.69 11.23
CA ASP A 420 -11.82 41.99 11.74
C ASP A 420 -12.75 41.80 12.95
N PRO A 421 -12.42 42.33 14.14
CA PRO A 421 -13.23 42.07 15.35
C PRO A 421 -14.55 42.86 15.40
N GLN A 422 -15.02 43.40 14.27
CA GLN A 422 -16.26 44.17 14.17
C GLN A 422 -17.24 43.63 13.13
N HIS A 423 -17.71 42.37 13.30
CA HIS A 423 -18.99 41.96 12.71
C HIS A 423 -19.64 40.89 13.59
#